data_5c39bbcda51c5f4bfacd65c620b7ec35
#
_entry.id   5c39bbcda51c5f4bfacd65c620b7ec35
#
_cell.length_a   1.000
_cell.length_b   1.000
_cell.length_c   1.000
_cell.angle_alpha   90.00
_cell.angle_beta   90.00
_cell.angle_gamma   90.00
#
_symmetry.space_group_name_H-M   'P 1'
#
loop_
_entity.id
_entity.type
_entity.pdbx_description
1 polymer ?
#
loop_
_entity_poly.entity_id
_entity_poly.type
_entity_poly.pdbx_seq_one_letter_code
_entity_poly.pdbx_strand_id
1 'polypeptide(L)'
;KVEDPAVSGITSVDGTWSVIVAATVTDAHKTTARRYFQIPVRYDHGSVTALTLPAPVSPPLARVGSTTGYRIQVDLSTPLGQTVSQFLTAYIAGFGDVGRYLTPGFTLIPLTPAPYTSVRLSEIRAADSDQPSATVPRDGSKTRVLALGTGLVTDQQTANVAYALTLTARAGRWEISAIDPTPVQQQSQTPAASSATGPASTRPPGSATTPPDTHTSATTP
;
A
#
# COMPACT_ATOMS: atom_id res chain seq x y z
N LYS A 1 24.47 -22.61 7.52
CA LYS A 1 23.56 -22.77 6.39
C LYS A 1 22.55 -21.62 6.40
N VAL A 2 22.19 -21.10 5.27
CA VAL A 2 21.18 -20.04 5.10
C VAL A 2 20.06 -20.58 4.24
N GLU A 3 18.80 -20.44 4.71
CA GLU A 3 17.60 -20.96 4.06
C GLU A 3 16.48 -19.93 4.13
N ASP A 4 15.49 -20.08 3.25
CA ASP A 4 14.26 -19.31 3.20
C ASP A 4 14.46 -17.78 3.26
N PRO A 5 15.29 -17.19 2.38
CA PRO A 5 15.43 -15.75 2.36
C PRO A 5 14.12 -15.10 1.89
N ALA A 6 13.69 -14.08 2.61
CA ALA A 6 12.50 -13.31 2.26
C ALA A 6 12.74 -11.82 2.52
N VAL A 7 12.26 -10.96 1.64
CA VAL A 7 12.29 -9.53 1.87
C VAL A 7 11.29 -9.19 2.97
N SER A 8 11.78 -8.54 4.03
CA SER A 8 11.02 -8.18 5.22
C SER A 8 10.75 -6.68 5.31
N GLY A 9 11.50 -5.87 4.58
CA GLY A 9 11.29 -4.42 4.53
C GLY A 9 12.12 -3.78 3.42
N ILE A 10 11.60 -2.70 2.87
CA ILE A 10 12.28 -1.87 1.87
C ILE A 10 12.07 -0.41 2.25
N THR A 11 13.13 0.37 2.23
CA THR A 11 13.08 1.83 2.43
C THR A 11 13.99 2.48 1.40
N SER A 12 13.57 3.60 0.84
CA SER A 12 14.38 4.35 -0.12
C SER A 12 14.80 5.69 0.49
N VAL A 13 16.07 6.04 0.32
CA VAL A 13 16.65 7.32 0.74
C VAL A 13 17.59 7.79 -0.37
N ASP A 14 17.35 8.97 -0.92
CA ASP A 14 18.20 9.61 -1.94
C ASP A 14 18.55 8.71 -3.13
N GLY A 15 17.57 7.95 -3.64
CA GLY A 15 17.77 7.05 -4.79
C GLY A 15 18.50 5.74 -4.47
N THR A 16 18.88 5.53 -3.21
CA THR A 16 19.43 4.26 -2.72
C THR A 16 18.34 3.51 -1.95
N TRP A 17 18.25 2.22 -2.17
CA TRP A 17 17.29 1.36 -1.49
C TRP A 17 17.97 0.60 -0.36
N SER A 18 17.36 0.60 0.80
CA SER A 18 17.73 -0.27 1.92
C SER A 18 16.74 -1.43 1.98
N VAL A 19 17.24 -2.63 1.73
CA VAL A 19 16.45 -3.86 1.74
C VAL A 19 16.76 -4.65 3.00
N ILE A 20 15.73 -5.00 3.78
CA ILE A 20 15.88 -5.92 4.92
C ILE A 20 15.44 -7.30 4.48
N VAL A 21 16.37 -8.24 4.55
CA VAL A 21 16.16 -9.65 4.23
C VAL A 21 16.10 -10.45 5.52
N ALA A 22 15.02 -11.19 5.73
CA ALA A 22 14.92 -12.20 6.76
C ALA A 22 15.37 -13.55 6.19
N ALA A 23 16.20 -14.29 6.93
CA ALA A 23 16.63 -15.62 6.54
C ALA A 23 16.72 -16.54 7.75
N THR A 24 16.51 -17.83 7.54
CA THR A 24 16.75 -18.86 8.53
C THR A 24 18.24 -19.23 8.49
N VAL A 25 18.95 -18.99 9.58
CA VAL A 25 20.39 -19.23 9.66
C VAL A 25 20.67 -20.33 10.68
N THR A 26 21.37 -21.37 10.24
CA THR A 26 21.91 -22.42 11.12
C THR A 26 23.39 -22.13 11.31
N ASP A 27 23.79 -21.90 12.55
CA ASP A 27 25.19 -21.60 12.92
C ASP A 27 26.06 -22.86 13.03
N ALA A 28 27.33 -22.69 13.41
CA ALA A 28 28.27 -23.79 13.59
C ALA A 28 27.89 -24.73 14.75
N HIS A 29 27.11 -24.27 15.71
CA HIS A 29 26.60 -25.05 16.85
C HIS A 29 25.26 -25.73 16.52
N LYS A 30 24.83 -25.73 15.24
CA LYS A 30 23.54 -26.26 14.76
C LYS A 30 22.32 -25.55 15.36
N THR A 31 22.48 -24.36 15.91
CA THR A 31 21.35 -23.55 16.36
C THR A 31 20.73 -22.84 15.16
N THR A 32 19.45 -23.03 14.98
CA THR A 32 18.68 -22.43 13.87
C THR A 32 17.83 -21.29 14.39
N ALA A 33 17.96 -20.11 13.76
CA ALA A 33 17.20 -18.92 14.13
C ALA A 33 16.87 -18.07 12.90
N ARG A 34 15.73 -17.37 12.93
CA ARG A 34 15.40 -16.34 11.97
C ARG A 34 16.22 -15.09 12.24
N ARG A 35 17.01 -14.64 11.28
CA ARG A 35 17.85 -13.44 11.38
C ARG A 35 17.52 -12.47 10.29
N TYR A 36 17.81 -11.19 10.55
CA TYR A 36 17.50 -10.08 9.65
C TYR A 36 18.78 -9.37 9.26
N PHE A 37 18.89 -9.04 7.98
CA PHE A 37 20.07 -8.41 7.40
C PHE A 37 19.64 -7.22 6.55
N GLN A 38 20.27 -6.09 6.76
CA GLN A 38 20.09 -4.89 5.94
C GLN A 38 21.12 -4.86 4.83
N ILE A 39 20.66 -4.60 3.61
CA ILE A 39 21.50 -4.53 2.41
C ILE A 39 21.14 -3.25 1.67
N PRO A 40 22.03 -2.25 1.62
CA PRO A 40 21.84 -1.12 0.74
C PRO A 40 22.09 -1.53 -0.71
N VAL A 41 21.14 -1.21 -1.58
CA VAL A 41 21.20 -1.55 -3.01
C VAL A 41 20.91 -0.33 -3.87
N ARG A 42 21.56 -0.27 -5.03
CA ARG A 42 21.22 0.68 -6.09
C ARG A 42 20.49 -0.06 -7.20
N TYR A 43 19.44 0.55 -7.70
CA TYR A 43 18.75 0.10 -8.89
C TYR A 43 19.10 1.04 -10.04
N ASP A 44 19.64 0.49 -11.11
CA ASP A 44 20.00 1.25 -12.30
C ASP A 44 19.73 0.43 -13.56
N HIS A 45 18.95 0.96 -14.50
CA HIS A 45 18.65 0.37 -15.80
C HIS A 45 18.28 -1.12 -15.76
N GLY A 46 17.45 -1.54 -14.82
CA GLY A 46 17.02 -2.94 -14.68
C GLY A 46 17.98 -3.82 -13.88
N SER A 47 19.11 -3.30 -13.42
CA SER A 47 20.10 -4.01 -12.61
C SER A 47 20.05 -3.59 -11.14
N VAL A 48 20.16 -4.55 -10.23
CA VAL A 48 20.26 -4.34 -8.79
C VAL A 48 21.68 -4.65 -8.34
N THR A 49 22.36 -3.67 -7.73
CA THR A 49 23.71 -3.82 -7.22
C THR A 49 23.75 -3.57 -5.73
N ALA A 50 24.26 -4.52 -4.95
CA ALA A 50 24.53 -4.33 -3.54
C ALA A 50 25.71 -3.36 -3.35
N LEU A 51 25.53 -2.34 -2.52
CA LEU A 51 26.56 -1.33 -2.28
C LEU A 51 27.55 -1.74 -1.18
N THR A 52 27.12 -2.60 -0.25
CA THR A 52 27.93 -3.12 0.85
C THR A 52 27.54 -4.56 1.16
N LEU A 53 28.31 -5.20 2.06
CA LEU A 53 27.95 -6.50 2.60
C LEU A 53 26.68 -6.36 3.49
N PRO A 54 25.88 -7.45 3.60
CA PRO A 54 24.74 -7.49 4.51
C PRO A 54 25.15 -7.24 5.96
N ALA A 55 24.45 -6.32 6.63
CA ALA A 55 24.64 -6.03 8.05
C ALA A 55 23.50 -6.65 8.88
N PRO A 56 23.77 -7.39 9.99
CA PRO A 56 22.72 -7.87 10.88
C PRO A 56 21.95 -6.70 11.51
N VAL A 57 20.63 -6.81 11.52
CA VAL A 57 19.73 -5.81 12.12
C VAL A 57 18.66 -6.49 12.97
N SER A 58 18.03 -5.73 13.85
CA SER A 58 16.85 -6.19 14.59
C SER A 58 15.67 -6.47 13.63
N PRO A 59 14.76 -7.39 13.99
CA PRO A 59 13.54 -7.58 13.22
C PRO A 59 12.82 -6.24 13.05
N PRO A 60 12.30 -5.93 11.84
CA PRO A 60 11.51 -4.73 11.66
C PRO A 60 10.29 -4.78 12.57
N LEU A 61 10.00 -3.66 13.21
CA LEU A 61 8.79 -3.55 14.01
C LEU A 61 7.58 -3.83 13.12
N ALA A 62 6.72 -4.76 13.53
CA ALA A 62 5.44 -4.96 12.88
C ALA A 62 4.66 -3.64 12.97
N ARG A 63 4.61 -2.90 11.88
CA ARG A 63 3.67 -1.79 11.79
C ARG A 63 2.29 -2.41 11.75
N VAL A 64 1.43 -2.01 12.68
CA VAL A 64 0.00 -2.30 12.60
C VAL A 64 -0.43 -1.91 11.20
N GLY A 65 -0.93 -2.87 10.43
CA GLY A 65 -1.02 -2.79 8.98
C GLY A 65 -1.67 -1.51 8.50
N SER A 66 -1.10 -0.94 7.46
CA SER A 66 -1.78 0.10 6.68
C SER A 66 -3.13 -0.48 6.28
N THR A 67 -4.21 0.12 6.76
CA THR A 67 -5.55 -0.30 6.36
C THR A 67 -5.67 0.00 4.86
N THR A 68 -5.96 -1.01 4.07
CA THR A 68 -6.18 -0.80 2.64
C THR A 68 -7.45 0.02 2.44
N GLY A 69 -7.45 0.90 1.46
CA GLY A 69 -8.60 1.74 1.11
C GLY A 69 -9.70 0.99 0.33
N TYR A 70 -9.85 -0.32 0.54
CA TYR A 70 -10.85 -1.16 -0.11
C TYR A 70 -11.85 -1.68 0.93
N ARG A 71 -12.94 -0.96 1.15
CA ARG A 71 -13.95 -1.32 2.16
C ARG A 71 -15.30 -1.72 1.59
N ILE A 72 -15.57 -1.38 0.33
CA ILE A 72 -16.86 -1.61 -0.30
C ILE A 72 -16.88 -3.02 -0.87
N GLN A 73 -17.67 -3.91 -0.30
CA GLN A 73 -17.80 -5.28 -0.79
C GLN A 73 -18.54 -5.30 -2.13
N VAL A 74 -18.02 -6.10 -3.07
CA VAL A 74 -18.60 -6.32 -4.38
C VAL A 74 -19.12 -7.74 -4.46
N ASP A 75 -20.37 -7.91 -4.87
CA ASP A 75 -20.96 -9.22 -5.09
C ASP A 75 -20.31 -9.89 -6.31
N LEU A 76 -19.84 -11.12 -6.12
CA LEU A 76 -19.17 -11.93 -7.15
C LEU A 76 -20.09 -12.26 -8.33
N SER A 77 -21.40 -12.22 -8.15
CA SER A 77 -22.40 -12.47 -9.20
C SER A 77 -22.61 -11.28 -10.13
N THR A 78 -22.14 -10.09 -9.75
CA THR A 78 -22.23 -8.89 -10.59
C THR A 78 -21.36 -9.00 -11.85
N PRO A 79 -21.66 -8.23 -12.92
CA PRO A 79 -20.81 -8.18 -14.12
C PRO A 79 -19.33 -7.87 -13.79
N LEU A 80 -19.06 -7.02 -12.78
CA LEU A 80 -17.73 -6.72 -12.31
C LEU A 80 -17.07 -7.96 -11.68
N GLY A 81 -17.78 -8.61 -10.76
CA GLY A 81 -17.28 -9.82 -10.07
C GLY A 81 -16.98 -10.95 -11.05
N GLN A 82 -17.85 -11.16 -12.01
CA GLN A 82 -17.67 -12.18 -13.07
C GLN A 82 -16.46 -11.86 -13.95
N THR A 83 -16.30 -10.58 -14.38
CA THR A 83 -15.15 -10.18 -15.20
C THR A 83 -13.83 -10.43 -14.45
N VAL A 84 -13.73 -10.04 -13.17
CA VAL A 84 -12.53 -10.25 -12.36
C VAL A 84 -12.24 -11.74 -12.19
N SER A 85 -13.26 -12.56 -11.91
CA SER A 85 -13.11 -14.00 -11.74
C SER A 85 -12.59 -14.68 -13.01
N GLN A 86 -13.21 -14.37 -14.15
CA GLN A 86 -12.84 -14.93 -15.45
C GLN A 86 -11.44 -14.46 -15.88
N PHE A 87 -11.12 -13.18 -15.67
CA PHE A 87 -9.79 -12.63 -15.94
C PHE A 87 -8.71 -13.37 -15.14
N LEU A 88 -8.88 -13.52 -13.83
CA LEU A 88 -7.88 -14.21 -13.00
C LEU A 88 -7.77 -15.69 -13.36
N THR A 89 -8.87 -16.35 -13.71
CA THR A 89 -8.84 -17.72 -14.21
C THR A 89 -8.02 -17.84 -15.50
N ALA A 90 -8.18 -16.89 -16.43
CA ALA A 90 -7.38 -16.88 -17.65
C ALA A 90 -5.91 -16.53 -17.38
N TYR A 91 -5.65 -15.54 -16.52
CA TYR A 91 -4.33 -14.97 -16.31
C TYR A 91 -3.40 -15.88 -15.49
N ILE A 92 -3.88 -16.45 -14.37
CA ILE A 92 -3.04 -17.19 -13.42
C ILE A 92 -3.28 -18.71 -13.41
N ALA A 93 -4.39 -19.17 -13.98
CA ALA A 93 -4.64 -20.60 -14.15
C ALA A 93 -4.57 -21.06 -15.63
N GLY A 94 -4.39 -20.13 -16.57
CA GLY A 94 -4.18 -20.44 -17.98
C GLY A 94 -5.43 -20.90 -18.73
N PHE A 95 -6.64 -20.72 -18.16
CA PHE A 95 -7.89 -21.14 -18.81
C PHE A 95 -8.56 -19.99 -19.55
N GLY A 96 -8.35 -19.92 -20.84
CA GLY A 96 -8.96 -18.94 -21.73
C GLY A 96 -7.97 -17.89 -22.24
N ASP A 97 -8.53 -16.93 -22.99
CA ASP A 97 -7.76 -15.84 -23.57
C ASP A 97 -7.85 -14.59 -22.67
N VAL A 98 -6.72 -14.20 -22.09
CA VAL A 98 -6.58 -13.01 -21.23
C VAL A 98 -6.98 -11.74 -21.97
N GLY A 99 -6.65 -11.64 -23.28
CA GLY A 99 -6.90 -10.47 -24.09
C GLY A 99 -8.37 -10.05 -24.17
N ARG A 100 -9.28 -11.00 -23.99
CA ARG A 100 -10.74 -10.74 -24.00
C ARG A 100 -11.21 -9.85 -22.85
N TYR A 101 -10.43 -9.78 -21.78
CA TYR A 101 -10.78 -9.04 -20.56
C TYR A 101 -10.01 -7.72 -20.44
N LEU A 102 -9.09 -7.43 -21.38
CA LEU A 102 -8.25 -6.24 -21.31
C LEU A 102 -8.85 -5.08 -22.09
N THR A 103 -8.61 -3.85 -21.61
CA THR A 103 -8.90 -2.65 -22.39
C THR A 103 -7.96 -2.54 -23.58
N PRO A 104 -8.40 -1.96 -24.71
CA PRO A 104 -7.51 -1.66 -25.83
C PRO A 104 -6.30 -0.84 -25.38
N GLY A 105 -5.12 -1.26 -25.81
CA GLY A 105 -3.86 -0.61 -25.48
C GLY A 105 -3.22 -1.12 -24.17
N PHE A 106 -3.93 -1.87 -23.35
CA PHE A 106 -3.32 -2.60 -22.24
C PHE A 106 -2.94 -4.01 -22.68
N THR A 107 -1.66 -4.32 -22.62
CA THR A 107 -1.13 -5.63 -23.00
C THR A 107 -0.61 -6.34 -21.76
N LEU A 108 -0.98 -7.59 -21.61
CA LEU A 108 -0.54 -8.45 -20.52
C LEU A 108 -0.11 -9.80 -21.07
N ILE A 109 1.08 -10.23 -20.70
CA ILE A 109 1.60 -11.55 -21.08
C ILE A 109 1.06 -12.57 -20.07
N PRO A 110 0.35 -13.63 -20.51
CA PRO A 110 -0.07 -14.71 -19.64
C PRO A 110 1.09 -15.37 -18.92
N LEU A 111 0.88 -15.80 -17.68
CA LEU A 111 1.91 -16.51 -16.93
C LEU A 111 2.14 -17.89 -17.53
N THR A 112 3.40 -18.21 -17.92
CA THR A 112 3.75 -19.49 -18.54
C THR A 112 5.02 -20.04 -17.87
N PRO A 113 4.93 -21.22 -17.24
CA PRO A 113 3.73 -22.04 -17.00
C PRO A 113 2.76 -21.35 -16.03
N ALA A 114 1.47 -21.66 -16.14
CA ALA A 114 0.46 -21.16 -15.21
C ALA A 114 0.77 -21.65 -13.78
N PRO A 115 0.83 -20.75 -12.78
CA PRO A 115 1.19 -21.12 -11.41
C PRO A 115 0.11 -21.92 -10.69
N TYR A 116 -1.13 -21.88 -11.17
CA TYR A 116 -2.26 -22.57 -10.56
C TYR A 116 -3.03 -23.40 -11.57
N THR A 117 -3.61 -24.50 -11.12
CA THR A 117 -4.50 -25.35 -11.92
C THR A 117 -5.96 -24.86 -11.87
N SER A 118 -6.33 -24.09 -10.86
CA SER A 118 -7.62 -23.41 -10.77
C SER A 118 -7.53 -22.23 -9.80
N VAL A 119 -8.48 -21.31 -9.92
CA VAL A 119 -8.59 -20.14 -9.03
C VAL A 119 -10.03 -19.99 -8.57
N ARG A 120 -10.21 -19.76 -7.29
CA ARG A 120 -11.51 -19.46 -6.69
C ARG A 120 -11.42 -18.14 -5.93
N LEU A 121 -12.16 -17.14 -6.37
CA LEU A 121 -12.32 -15.91 -5.61
C LEU A 121 -13.23 -16.15 -4.40
N SER A 122 -12.83 -15.62 -3.27
CA SER A 122 -13.62 -15.58 -2.04
C SER A 122 -14.24 -14.21 -1.81
N GLU A 123 -13.57 -13.16 -2.24
CA GLU A 123 -14.00 -11.80 -1.97
C GLU A 123 -13.44 -10.82 -3.00
N ILE A 124 -14.24 -9.80 -3.32
CA ILE A 124 -13.80 -8.61 -4.05
C ILE A 124 -14.23 -7.39 -3.25
N ARG A 125 -13.33 -6.44 -3.06
CA ARG A 125 -13.60 -5.16 -2.42
C ARG A 125 -13.22 -4.01 -3.34
N ALA A 126 -14.12 -3.04 -3.51
CA ALA A 126 -13.81 -1.82 -4.24
C ALA A 126 -13.18 -0.77 -3.32
N ALA A 127 -12.41 0.14 -3.92
CA ALA A 127 -11.83 1.27 -3.22
C ALA A 127 -12.93 2.19 -2.67
N ASP A 128 -12.67 2.81 -1.51
CA ASP A 128 -13.63 3.66 -0.81
C ASP A 128 -14.11 4.87 -1.63
N SER A 129 -13.26 5.33 -2.54
CA SER A 129 -13.59 6.43 -3.47
C SER A 129 -14.45 6.00 -4.66
N ASP A 130 -14.57 4.68 -4.89
CA ASP A 130 -15.18 4.12 -6.08
C ASP A 130 -16.53 3.51 -5.69
N GLN A 131 -17.60 3.87 -6.39
CA GLN A 131 -18.95 3.36 -6.14
C GLN A 131 -19.24 2.23 -7.15
N PRO A 132 -18.97 0.96 -6.81
CA PRO A 132 -19.28 -0.13 -7.73
C PRO A 132 -20.79 -0.25 -7.91
N SER A 133 -21.23 -0.22 -9.15
CA SER A 133 -22.64 -0.43 -9.50
C SER A 133 -22.91 -1.92 -9.71
N ALA A 134 -24.12 -2.36 -9.36
CA ALA A 134 -24.61 -3.70 -9.69
C ALA A 134 -24.66 -3.96 -11.19
N THR A 135 -24.80 -2.90 -12.00
CA THR A 135 -24.78 -2.93 -13.47
C THR A 135 -23.54 -2.25 -13.98
N VAL A 136 -23.18 -2.53 -15.25
CA VAL A 136 -22.07 -1.83 -15.90
C VAL A 136 -22.46 -0.36 -16.12
N PRO A 137 -21.67 0.60 -15.59
CA PRO A 137 -21.94 2.02 -15.77
C PRO A 137 -21.60 2.47 -17.19
N ARG A 138 -21.76 3.77 -17.45
CA ARG A 138 -21.40 4.37 -18.75
C ARG A 138 -19.94 4.18 -19.07
N ASP A 139 -19.62 4.18 -20.36
CA ASP A 139 -18.26 4.03 -20.86
C ASP A 139 -17.29 5.06 -20.26
N GLY A 140 -16.09 4.62 -19.97
CA GLY A 140 -15.04 5.42 -19.34
C GLY A 140 -15.09 5.47 -17.81
N SER A 141 -16.15 4.97 -17.18
CA SER A 141 -16.20 4.84 -15.72
C SER A 141 -15.11 3.85 -15.24
N LYS A 142 -14.41 4.23 -14.18
CA LYS A 142 -13.33 3.41 -13.62
C LYS A 142 -13.66 2.97 -12.21
N THR A 143 -13.16 1.80 -11.81
CA THR A 143 -13.20 1.34 -10.43
C THR A 143 -11.94 0.54 -10.12
N ARG A 144 -11.44 0.68 -8.90
CA ARG A 144 -10.30 -0.09 -8.39
C ARG A 144 -10.80 -1.11 -7.40
N VAL A 145 -10.34 -2.34 -7.55
CA VAL A 145 -10.75 -3.43 -6.69
C VAL A 145 -9.56 -4.21 -6.18
N LEU A 146 -9.73 -4.79 -4.99
CA LEU A 146 -8.86 -5.82 -4.44
C LEU A 146 -9.61 -7.14 -4.50
N ALA A 147 -9.11 -8.06 -5.32
CA ALA A 147 -9.64 -9.42 -5.45
C ALA A 147 -8.84 -10.37 -4.58
N LEU A 148 -9.52 -11.11 -3.72
CA LEU A 148 -8.95 -12.07 -2.80
C LEU A 148 -9.50 -13.47 -3.10
N GLY A 149 -8.65 -14.48 -2.98
CA GLY A 149 -9.07 -15.84 -3.27
C GLY A 149 -7.99 -16.87 -2.98
N THR A 150 -8.19 -18.06 -3.52
CA THR A 150 -7.25 -19.19 -3.42
C THR A 150 -6.97 -19.75 -4.80
N GLY A 151 -5.70 -20.03 -5.07
CA GLY A 151 -5.25 -20.80 -6.22
C GLY A 151 -4.90 -22.23 -5.80
N LEU A 152 -5.31 -23.22 -6.59
CA LEU A 152 -4.89 -24.60 -6.43
C LEU A 152 -3.60 -24.79 -7.23
N VAL A 153 -2.51 -25.19 -6.56
CA VAL A 153 -1.21 -25.39 -7.21
C VAL A 153 -1.20 -26.76 -7.90
N THR A 154 -0.98 -27.81 -7.15
CA THR A 154 -1.06 -29.22 -7.56
C THR A 154 -1.30 -30.05 -6.32
N ASP A 155 -1.86 -31.27 -6.47
CA ASP A 155 -1.99 -32.24 -5.37
C ASP A 155 -2.59 -31.69 -4.07
N GLN A 156 -3.66 -30.89 -4.17
CA GLN A 156 -4.41 -30.31 -3.06
C GLN A 156 -3.69 -29.17 -2.30
N GLN A 157 -2.55 -28.70 -2.74
CA GLN A 157 -1.95 -27.50 -2.18
C GLN A 157 -2.65 -26.25 -2.69
N THR A 158 -3.13 -25.43 -1.76
CA THR A 158 -3.74 -24.14 -2.06
C THR A 158 -2.84 -23.00 -1.59
N ALA A 159 -2.84 -21.91 -2.35
CA ALA A 159 -2.16 -20.67 -1.98
C ALA A 159 -3.14 -19.49 -2.02
N ASN A 160 -3.03 -18.58 -1.07
CA ASN A 160 -3.82 -17.35 -1.09
C ASN A 160 -3.31 -16.45 -2.21
N VAL A 161 -4.25 -15.85 -2.95
CA VAL A 161 -3.97 -14.90 -4.01
C VAL A 161 -4.66 -13.57 -3.71
N ALA A 162 -3.98 -12.47 -4.02
CA ALA A 162 -4.51 -11.12 -3.88
C ALA A 162 -4.06 -10.28 -5.07
N TYR A 163 -5.01 -9.66 -5.77
CA TYR A 163 -4.73 -8.80 -6.92
C TYR A 163 -5.46 -7.47 -6.77
N ALA A 164 -4.70 -6.38 -6.80
CA ALA A 164 -5.25 -5.03 -6.94
C ALA A 164 -5.38 -4.74 -8.43
N LEU A 165 -6.60 -4.41 -8.87
CA LEU A 165 -6.95 -4.24 -10.27
C LEU A 165 -7.67 -2.92 -10.48
N THR A 166 -7.39 -2.27 -11.60
CA THR A 166 -8.21 -1.17 -12.11
C THR A 166 -9.04 -1.66 -13.30
N LEU A 167 -10.34 -1.43 -13.25
CA LEU A 167 -11.27 -1.75 -14.32
C LEU A 167 -11.83 -0.48 -14.93
N THR A 168 -12.16 -0.57 -16.22
CA THR A 168 -12.85 0.49 -16.97
C THR A 168 -14.08 -0.09 -17.65
N ALA A 169 -15.21 0.60 -17.53
CA ALA A 169 -16.42 0.24 -18.25
C ALA A 169 -16.30 0.64 -19.71
N ARG A 170 -16.63 -0.27 -20.62
CA ARG A 170 -16.60 -0.02 -22.06
C ARG A 170 -17.55 -0.95 -22.80
N ALA A 171 -18.33 -0.40 -23.71
CA ALA A 171 -19.27 -1.13 -24.54
C ALA A 171 -20.19 -2.09 -23.75
N GLY A 172 -20.71 -1.61 -22.62
CA GLY A 172 -21.60 -2.37 -21.74
C GLY A 172 -20.94 -3.49 -20.93
N ARG A 173 -19.63 -3.53 -20.83
CA ARG A 173 -18.89 -4.53 -20.04
C ARG A 173 -17.75 -3.89 -19.24
N TRP A 174 -17.27 -4.59 -18.22
CA TRP A 174 -16.05 -4.24 -17.53
C TRP A 174 -14.84 -4.84 -18.25
N GLU A 175 -13.76 -4.06 -18.33
CA GLU A 175 -12.47 -4.48 -18.87
C GLU A 175 -11.35 -4.11 -17.90
N ILE A 176 -10.34 -4.97 -17.77
CA ILE A 176 -9.15 -4.72 -16.94
C ILE A 176 -8.26 -3.72 -17.66
N SER A 177 -7.99 -2.60 -17.01
CA SER A 177 -7.12 -1.56 -17.56
C SER A 177 -5.75 -1.48 -16.86
N ALA A 178 -5.61 -2.09 -15.69
CA ALA A 178 -4.32 -2.25 -15.02
C ALA A 178 -4.35 -3.38 -13.97
N ILE A 179 -3.19 -3.99 -13.75
CA ILE A 179 -2.86 -4.68 -12.50
C ILE A 179 -2.05 -3.69 -11.69
N ASP A 180 -2.58 -3.24 -10.56
CA ASP A 180 -1.96 -2.19 -9.78
C ASP A 180 -0.81 -2.76 -8.95
N PRO A 181 0.42 -2.23 -9.03
CA PRO A 181 1.57 -2.75 -8.30
C PRO A 181 1.46 -2.52 -6.79
N THR A 182 0.63 -1.57 -6.39
CA THR A 182 0.35 -1.28 -4.98
C THR A 182 -1.16 -1.13 -4.76
N PRO A 183 -1.72 -1.75 -3.72
CA PRO A 183 -3.11 -1.54 -3.37
C PRO A 183 -3.35 -0.09 -2.93
N VAL A 184 -4.58 0.39 -3.11
CA VAL A 184 -4.99 1.69 -2.60
C VAL A 184 -4.79 1.72 -1.08
N GLN A 185 -4.08 2.71 -0.60
CA GLN A 185 -3.87 2.92 0.83
C GLN A 185 -5.00 3.80 1.38
N GLN A 186 -5.47 3.49 2.57
CA GLN A 186 -6.30 4.43 3.30
C GLN A 186 -5.47 5.69 3.59
N GLN A 187 -5.90 6.83 3.09
CA GLN A 187 -5.29 8.10 3.49
C GLN A 187 -5.53 8.25 4.99
N SER A 188 -4.48 8.18 5.79
CA SER A 188 -4.55 8.66 7.16
C SER A 188 -4.95 10.13 7.08
N GLN A 189 -6.18 10.45 7.49
CA GLN A 189 -6.54 11.84 7.72
C GLN A 189 -5.57 12.31 8.81
N THR A 190 -4.56 13.06 8.42
CA THR A 190 -3.81 13.89 9.37
C THR A 190 -4.88 14.75 10.02
N PRO A 191 -5.07 14.69 11.36
CA PRO A 191 -6.00 15.59 12.00
C PRO A 191 -5.59 16.99 11.56
N ALA A 192 -6.49 17.71 10.90
CA ALA A 192 -6.28 19.11 10.60
C ALA A 192 -5.85 19.72 11.93
N ALA A 193 -4.63 20.29 11.98
CA ALA A 193 -4.17 21.00 13.13
C ALA A 193 -5.26 22.00 13.45
N SER A 194 -6.03 21.73 14.52
CA SER A 194 -6.96 22.69 15.05
C SER A 194 -6.14 23.93 15.31
N SER A 195 -6.34 24.93 14.46
CA SER A 195 -5.86 26.28 14.72
C SER A 195 -6.52 26.67 16.05
N ALA A 196 -5.81 26.41 17.14
CA ALA A 196 -6.16 26.92 18.43
C ALA A 196 -6.07 28.44 18.30
N THR A 197 -7.20 29.06 17.96
CA THR A 197 -7.42 30.47 18.20
C THR A 197 -7.36 30.64 19.71
N GLY A 198 -6.18 30.97 20.21
CA GLY A 198 -5.98 31.34 21.59
C GLY A 198 -6.90 32.50 21.91
N PRO A 199 -7.56 32.51 23.07
CA PRO A 199 -8.39 33.63 23.48
C PRO A 199 -7.49 34.87 23.56
N ALA A 200 -7.88 35.92 22.84
CA ALA A 200 -7.28 37.24 22.96
C ALA A 200 -7.32 37.64 24.44
N SER A 201 -6.13 37.77 25.04
CA SER A 201 -5.96 38.32 26.36
C SER A 201 -6.33 39.80 26.31
N THR A 202 -7.57 40.11 26.71
CA THR A 202 -8.04 41.47 26.97
C THR A 202 -7.33 41.96 28.22
N ARG A 203 -6.25 42.73 28.04
CA ARG A 203 -5.61 43.51 29.11
C ARG A 203 -6.54 44.65 29.47
N PRO A 204 -6.96 44.81 30.73
CA PRO A 204 -7.75 45.97 31.15
C PRO A 204 -6.86 47.26 31.11
N PRO A 205 -7.45 48.43 30.83
CA PRO A 205 -6.71 49.71 30.85
C PRO A 205 -6.34 50.09 32.28
N GLY A 206 -5.04 50.09 32.55
CA GLY A 206 -4.49 50.56 33.83
C GLY A 206 -4.71 52.07 34.00
N SER A 207 -5.31 52.41 35.11
CA SER A 207 -5.53 53.78 35.61
C SER A 207 -4.21 54.51 35.76
N ALA A 208 -4.15 55.72 35.20
CA ALA A 208 -3.10 56.67 35.45
C ALA A 208 -3.19 57.15 36.88
N THR A 209 -2.14 56.98 37.65
CA THR A 209 -1.96 57.64 38.93
C THR A 209 -0.79 58.58 38.81
N THR A 210 -1.09 59.87 38.91
CA THR A 210 -0.19 61.03 38.98
C THR A 210 0.67 60.95 40.22
N PRO A 211 1.97 61.19 40.16
CA PRO A 211 2.79 61.38 41.37
C PRO A 211 2.69 62.81 41.85
N PRO A 212 2.68 63.07 43.17
CA PRO A 212 2.74 64.42 43.73
C PRO A 212 4.18 64.92 43.74
N ASP A 213 4.30 66.24 43.41
CA ASP A 213 5.48 67.05 43.61
C ASP A 213 5.80 67.16 45.12
N THR A 214 7.07 67.05 45.41
CA THR A 214 7.55 67.67 46.68
C THR A 214 8.96 68.24 46.44
N HIS A 215 9.00 69.55 46.57
CA HIS A 215 10.16 70.39 46.69
C HIS A 215 11.01 70.04 47.91
N THR A 216 12.30 70.33 47.87
CA THR A 216 13.02 71.20 48.83
C THR A 216 14.51 71.11 48.61
N SER A 217 15.07 72.05 48.09
CA SER A 217 16.01 73.05 48.61
C SER A 217 17.33 72.59 49.19
N ALA A 218 18.43 73.20 48.57
CA ALA A 218 19.55 73.88 49.18
C ALA A 218 20.54 73.04 49.99
N THR A 219 21.85 73.16 49.86
CA THR A 219 22.72 74.35 50.03
C THR A 219 24.19 73.87 49.82
N THR A 220 24.92 74.67 49.17
CA THR A 220 26.40 74.74 49.13
C THR A 220 27.00 75.11 50.51
N PRO A 221 28.29 74.90 50.81
CA PRO A 221 29.44 75.47 50.09
C PRO A 221 30.41 74.45 49.54
#